data_5932d569238625a08754998413e32cea
#
_entry.id   5932d569238625a08754998413e32cea
#
_cell.length_a   1.000
_cell.length_b   1.000
_cell.length_c   1.000
_cell.angle_alpha   90.00
_cell.angle_beta   90.00
_cell.angle_gamma   90.00
#
_symmetry.space_group_name_H-M   'P 1'
#
loop_
_entity.id
_entity.type
_entity.pdbx_description
1 polymer ?
#
loop_
_entity_poly.entity_id
_entity_poly.type
_entity_poly.pdbx_seq_one_letter_code
_entity_poly.pdbx_strand_id
1 'polypeptide(L)'
;MAGSAGGRLHRLHVPPAPPPPALPQSIAVDEFEWGMRGTHLQVAAGRLQIHVYNRGMDDHDLAVIDAQGVLHTVPLASGADAVLAVDVSAGPVKLFCSLFAGTPDSHEAKGMAFNVTAK
;
A
#
# COMPACT_ATOMS: atom_id res chain seq x y z
N MET A 1 2.77 28.72 -48.13
CA MET A 1 2.57 28.44 -47.33
C MET A 1 2.39 28.54 -46.84
N ALA A 2 2.34 28.34 -47.26
CA ALA A 2 2.16 28.12 -46.54
C ALA A 2 1.86 28.08 -45.99
N GLY A 3 1.70 28.04 -46.52
CA GLY A 3 1.52 27.80 -45.92
C GLY A 3 1.23 27.66 -45.46
N SER A 4 1.24 27.35 -45.79
CA SER A 4 1.10 26.96 -45.25
C SER A 4 1.01 26.82 -44.63
N ALA A 5 0.79 26.84 -45.22
CA ALA A 5 0.69 26.40 -44.49
C ALA A 5 0.68 26.33 -43.78
N GLY A 6 0.49 26.20 -43.77
CA GLY A 6 0.53 25.82 -42.78
C GLY A 6 0.25 25.73 -42.14
N GLY A 7 0.04 25.38 -42.00
CA GLY A 7 -0.26 24.99 -41.10
C GLY A 7 -0.63 24.70 -40.81
N ARG A 8 -0.82 24.57 -41.01
CA ARG A 8 -1.01 24.11 -40.46
C ARG A 8 -1.40 23.53 -40.10
N LEU A 9 -1.56 23.28 -40.37
CA LEU A 9 -1.96 22.80 -39.73
C LEU A 9 -2.01 22.87 -38.65
N HIS A 10 -2.32 23.45 -38.47
CA HIS A 10 -2.43 23.47 -37.44
C HIS A 10 -2.96 23.02 -36.98
N ARG A 11 -2.83 22.67 -37.29
CA ARG A 11 -3.19 22.07 -36.89
C ARG A 11 -3.74 22.14 -35.91
N LEU A 12 -4.43 21.65 -36.16
CA LEU A 12 -5.03 21.58 -34.86
C LEU A 12 -4.05 20.96 -33.87
N HIS A 13 -3.78 21.72 -32.87
CA HIS A 13 -2.91 21.18 -31.80
C HIS A 13 -3.79 20.67 -30.67
N VAL A 14 -3.77 19.35 -30.47
CA VAL A 14 -4.45 18.73 -29.33
C VAL A 14 -3.38 18.50 -28.27
N PRO A 15 -3.51 19.13 -27.10
CA PRO A 15 -2.53 18.87 -26.05
C PRO A 15 -2.54 17.39 -25.64
N PRO A 16 -1.41 16.84 -25.24
CA PRO A 16 -1.36 15.45 -24.77
C PRO A 16 -2.28 15.29 -23.56
N ALA A 17 -2.85 14.10 -23.42
CA ALA A 17 -3.62 13.77 -22.24
C ALA A 17 -2.74 13.89 -20.99
N PRO A 18 -3.30 14.32 -19.87
CA PRO A 18 -2.52 14.33 -18.63
C PRO A 18 -2.05 12.91 -18.29
N PRO A 19 -0.88 12.76 -17.69
CA PRO A 19 -0.42 11.44 -17.27
C PRO A 19 -1.40 10.84 -16.25
N PRO A 20 -1.52 9.51 -16.17
CA PRO A 20 -2.32 8.88 -15.13
C PRO A 20 -1.81 9.30 -13.75
N PRO A 21 -2.67 9.35 -12.75
CA PRO A 21 -2.25 9.64 -11.39
C PRO A 21 -1.12 8.71 -10.96
N ALA A 22 -0.13 9.24 -10.28
CA ALA A 22 0.94 8.43 -9.73
C ALA A 22 0.36 7.47 -8.67
N LEU A 23 0.91 6.26 -8.57
CA LEU A 23 0.57 5.35 -7.51
C LEU A 23 1.07 5.91 -6.17
N PRO A 24 0.34 5.69 -5.07
CA PRO A 24 0.74 6.23 -3.78
C PRO A 24 2.03 5.58 -3.27
N GLN A 25 2.82 6.37 -2.58
CA GLN A 25 3.98 5.94 -1.83
C GLN A 25 3.72 5.98 -0.31
N SER A 26 2.49 6.25 0.05
CA SER A 26 2.03 6.31 1.44
C SER A 26 0.60 5.83 1.49
N ILE A 27 0.32 4.93 2.43
CA ILE A 27 -1.03 4.41 2.66
C ILE A 27 -1.33 4.40 4.15
N ALA A 28 -2.60 4.34 4.49
CA ALA A 28 -3.06 4.16 5.85
C ALA A 28 -3.77 2.81 5.98
N VAL A 29 -3.58 2.17 7.12
CA VAL A 29 -4.17 0.87 7.44
C VAL A 29 -4.75 0.93 8.84
N ASP A 30 -5.98 0.48 8.99
CA ASP A 30 -6.62 0.26 10.28
C ASP A 30 -6.61 -1.22 10.61
N GLU A 31 -6.28 -1.54 11.85
CA GLU A 31 -6.36 -2.88 12.42
C GLU A 31 -7.43 -2.94 13.49
N PHE A 32 -8.18 -4.02 13.51
CA PHE A 32 -9.27 -4.24 14.46
C PHE A 32 -9.45 -5.75 14.67
N GLU A 33 -10.30 -6.15 15.58
CA GLU A 33 -10.64 -7.57 15.75
C GLU A 33 -11.83 -7.94 14.85
N TRP A 34 -11.70 -8.77 13.83
CA TRP A 34 -10.44 -9.41 13.42
C TRP A 34 -10.25 -9.12 11.95
N GLY A 35 -9.53 -8.06 11.66
CA GLY A 35 -9.32 -7.69 10.27
C GLY A 35 -8.41 -6.51 10.11
N MET A 36 -8.17 -6.16 8.87
CA MET A 36 -7.38 -5.01 8.47
C MET A 36 -8.05 -4.32 7.29
N ARG A 37 -7.94 -3.01 7.23
CA ARG A 37 -8.50 -2.23 6.14
C ARG A 37 -7.51 -1.14 5.74
N GLY A 38 -7.19 -1.09 4.46
CA GLY A 38 -6.26 -0.11 3.94
C GLY A 38 -6.90 0.84 2.93
N THR A 39 -6.25 1.97 2.71
CA THR A 39 -6.77 3.02 1.83
C THR A 39 -6.58 2.73 0.35
N HIS A 40 -5.63 1.86 -0.01
CA HIS A 40 -5.28 1.60 -1.41
C HIS A 40 -4.95 0.13 -1.61
N LEU A 41 -5.28 -0.39 -2.78
CA LEU A 41 -4.97 -1.77 -3.18
C LEU A 41 -3.72 -1.83 -4.07
N GLN A 42 -3.26 -0.69 -4.57
CA GLN A 42 -2.05 -0.60 -5.40
C GLN A 42 -1.16 0.53 -4.88
N VAL A 43 0.13 0.29 -4.89
CA VAL A 43 1.14 1.24 -4.45
C VAL A 43 2.30 1.27 -5.45
N ALA A 44 3.12 2.32 -5.38
CA ALA A 44 4.36 2.35 -6.14
C ALA A 44 5.36 1.40 -5.50
N ALA A 45 6.09 0.64 -6.32
CA ALA A 45 7.25 -0.11 -5.83
C ALA A 45 8.34 0.87 -5.40
N GLY A 46 9.17 0.43 -4.47
CA GLY A 46 10.21 1.27 -3.86
C GLY A 46 9.79 1.68 -2.45
N ARG A 47 10.10 2.89 -2.07
CA ARG A 47 9.86 3.36 -0.71
C ARG A 47 8.37 3.54 -0.46
N LEU A 48 7.85 2.85 0.55
CA LEU A 48 6.45 2.89 0.95
C LEU A 48 6.36 3.26 2.42
N GLN A 49 5.56 4.26 2.75
CA GLN A 49 5.20 4.57 4.13
C GLN A 49 3.83 4.02 4.44
N ILE A 50 3.72 3.28 5.53
CA ILE A 50 2.46 2.71 5.98
C ILE A 50 2.15 3.31 7.34
N HIS A 51 1.08 4.12 7.40
CA HIS A 51 0.59 4.66 8.65
C HIS A 51 -0.47 3.71 9.17
N VAL A 52 -0.16 2.97 10.22
CA VAL A 52 -1.02 1.94 10.77
C VAL A 52 -1.58 2.36 12.11
N TYR A 53 -2.88 2.09 12.32
CA TYR A 53 -3.62 2.41 13.53
C TYR A 53 -4.22 1.14 14.09
N ASN A 54 -3.90 0.82 15.34
CA ASN A 54 -4.59 -0.26 16.04
C ASN A 54 -5.87 0.29 16.68
N ARG A 55 -6.99 0.06 15.99
CA ARG A 55 -8.31 0.48 16.42
C ARG A 55 -8.99 -0.56 17.32
N GLY A 56 -8.31 -1.66 17.57
CA GLY A 56 -8.88 -2.77 18.33
C GLY A 56 -8.60 -2.67 19.81
N MET A 57 -9.11 -3.65 20.54
CA MET A 57 -8.94 -3.77 21.98
C MET A 57 -7.70 -4.59 22.35
N ASP A 58 -7.27 -5.46 21.43
CA ASP A 58 -6.12 -6.32 21.64
C ASP A 58 -4.83 -5.68 21.11
N ASP A 59 -3.71 -6.11 21.62
CA ASP A 59 -2.42 -5.81 21.01
C ASP A 59 -2.34 -6.51 19.65
N HIS A 60 -1.75 -5.83 18.69
CA HIS A 60 -1.48 -6.35 17.36
C HIS A 60 -0.04 -6.02 16.95
N ASP A 61 0.35 -6.45 15.77
CA ASP A 61 1.52 -5.91 15.08
C ASP A 61 1.16 -5.63 13.63
N LEU A 62 2.01 -4.89 12.95
CA LEU A 62 1.97 -4.84 11.50
C LEU A 62 3.20 -5.57 10.98
N ALA A 63 2.96 -6.63 10.23
CA ALA A 63 3.98 -7.34 9.48
C ALA A 63 3.76 -7.07 7.99
N VAL A 64 4.83 -6.79 7.27
CA VAL A 64 4.80 -6.52 5.83
C VAL A 64 5.81 -7.44 5.17
N ILE A 65 5.34 -8.23 4.20
CA ILE A 65 6.21 -9.09 3.42
C ILE A 65 5.99 -8.82 1.94
N ASP A 66 7.06 -8.58 1.19
CA ASP A 66 6.98 -8.29 -0.24
C ASP A 66 7.22 -9.55 -1.09
N ALA A 67 7.19 -9.37 -2.41
CA ALA A 67 7.36 -10.48 -3.36
C ALA A 67 8.73 -11.16 -3.27
N GLN A 68 9.73 -10.50 -2.69
CA GLN A 68 11.06 -11.05 -2.48
C GLN A 68 11.18 -11.78 -1.14
N GLY A 69 10.12 -11.76 -0.33
CA GLY A 69 10.13 -12.40 0.98
C GLY A 69 10.80 -11.57 2.07
N VAL A 70 11.06 -10.30 1.82
CA VAL A 70 11.62 -9.41 2.85
C VAL A 70 10.51 -9.02 3.82
N LEU A 71 10.74 -9.29 5.10
CA LEU A 71 9.75 -9.10 6.16
C LEU A 71 10.17 -7.95 7.09
N HIS A 72 9.22 -7.07 7.36
CA HIS A 72 9.35 -6.01 8.36
C HIS A 72 8.18 -6.08 9.32
N THR A 73 8.41 -5.78 10.60
CA THR A 73 7.35 -5.78 11.61
C THR A 73 7.48 -4.58 12.54
N VAL A 74 6.35 -4.13 13.05
CA VAL A 74 6.29 -3.14 14.12
C VAL A 74 5.17 -3.51 15.09
N PRO A 75 5.43 -3.52 16.41
CA PRO A 75 4.39 -3.82 17.39
C PRO A 75 3.44 -2.64 17.55
N LEU A 76 2.18 -2.94 17.88
CA LEU A 76 1.11 -1.96 18.04
C LEU A 76 0.24 -2.33 19.22
N ALA A 77 0.43 -1.65 20.34
CA ALA A 77 -0.48 -1.80 21.46
C ALA A 77 -1.88 -1.29 21.07
N SER A 78 -2.89 -1.75 21.78
CA SER A 78 -4.26 -1.27 21.58
C SER A 78 -4.30 0.28 21.63
N GLY A 79 -4.94 0.87 20.63
CA GLY A 79 -5.06 2.32 20.51
C GLY A 79 -3.83 3.04 19.99
N ALA A 80 -2.73 2.33 19.75
CA ALA A 80 -1.49 2.95 19.26
C ALA A 80 -1.51 3.10 17.74
N ASP A 81 -0.65 3.97 17.24
CA ASP A 81 -0.37 4.10 15.82
C ASP A 81 1.13 4.17 15.59
N ALA A 82 1.55 3.88 14.37
CA ALA A 82 2.94 3.93 13.97
C ALA A 82 3.06 4.21 12.49
N VAL A 83 4.23 4.68 12.08
CA VAL A 83 4.61 4.77 10.68
C VAL A 83 5.72 3.78 10.43
N LEU A 84 5.48 2.84 9.52
CA LEU A 84 6.48 1.90 9.06
C LEU A 84 6.89 2.27 7.65
N ALA A 85 8.17 2.60 7.45
CA ALA A 85 8.71 2.92 6.14
C ALA A 85 9.55 1.74 5.66
N VAL A 86 9.19 1.18 4.51
CA VAL A 86 9.82 -0.02 3.97
C VAL A 86 10.08 0.16 2.48
N ASP A 87 11.07 -0.57 1.96
CA ASP A 87 11.24 -0.71 0.52
C ASP A 87 10.54 -1.98 0.09
N VAL A 88 9.64 -1.88 -0.88
CA VAL A 88 8.91 -3.02 -1.41
C VAL A 88 9.24 -3.22 -2.89
N SER A 89 9.49 -4.46 -3.26
CA SER A 89 9.69 -4.83 -4.66
C SER A 89 8.36 -4.88 -5.38
N ALA A 90 8.40 -4.77 -6.72
CA ALA A 90 7.21 -4.93 -7.54
C ALA A 90 6.62 -6.33 -7.34
N GLY A 91 5.30 -6.41 -7.26
CA GLY A 91 4.59 -7.64 -7.04
C GLY A 91 3.68 -7.58 -5.81
N PRO A 92 3.21 -8.74 -5.35
CA PRO A 92 2.32 -8.78 -4.19
C PRO A 92 3.04 -8.37 -2.91
N VAL A 93 2.33 -7.62 -2.08
CA VAL A 93 2.77 -7.22 -0.75
C VAL A 93 1.66 -7.59 0.22
N LYS A 94 1.98 -8.40 1.22
CA LYS A 94 1.01 -8.79 2.24
C LYS A 94 1.28 -8.01 3.52
N LEU A 95 0.24 -7.38 4.04
CA LEU A 95 0.21 -6.75 5.34
C LEU A 95 -0.60 -7.66 6.26
N PHE A 96 -0.10 -7.96 7.44
CA PHE A 96 -0.81 -8.87 8.34
C PHE A 96 -0.37 -8.67 9.78
N CYS A 97 -1.11 -9.23 10.71
CA CYS A 97 -0.70 -9.32 12.11
C CYS A 97 -0.10 -10.69 12.33
N SER A 98 1.16 -10.72 12.76
CA SER A 98 1.90 -11.97 12.92
C SER A 98 1.75 -12.59 14.32
N LEU A 99 0.99 -11.97 15.22
CA LEU A 99 0.88 -12.47 16.59
C LEU A 99 0.25 -13.84 16.62
N PHE A 100 0.83 -14.71 17.45
CA PHE A 100 0.40 -16.08 17.66
C PHE A 100 0.41 -16.93 16.38
N ALA A 101 1.26 -16.58 15.41
CA ALA A 101 1.41 -17.34 14.18
C ALA A 101 1.73 -18.81 14.50
N GLY A 102 1.11 -19.73 13.73
CA GLY A 102 1.32 -21.16 13.91
C GLY A 102 0.54 -21.76 15.09
N THR A 103 -0.32 -21.00 15.75
CA THR A 103 -1.15 -21.45 16.85
C THR A 103 -2.63 -21.29 16.50
N PRO A 104 -3.55 -21.94 17.26
CA PRO A 104 -4.98 -21.70 17.06
C PRO A 104 -5.44 -20.26 17.29
N ASP A 105 -4.60 -19.46 17.98
CA ASP A 105 -4.92 -18.05 18.27
C ASP A 105 -4.33 -17.09 17.26
N SER A 106 -3.78 -17.57 16.14
CA SER A 106 -3.17 -16.73 15.11
C SER A 106 -4.12 -15.61 14.68
N HIS A 107 -3.67 -14.38 14.82
CA HIS A 107 -4.44 -13.22 14.43
C HIS A 107 -4.61 -13.16 12.91
N GLU A 108 -3.61 -13.55 12.16
CA GLU A 108 -3.73 -13.64 10.70
C GLU A 108 -4.82 -14.64 10.31
N ALA A 109 -4.82 -15.80 10.94
CA ALA A 109 -5.80 -16.84 10.63
C ALA A 109 -7.22 -16.40 10.99
N LYS A 110 -7.38 -15.49 11.93
CA LYS A 110 -8.69 -14.93 12.28
C LYS A 110 -9.17 -13.87 11.28
N GLY A 111 -8.32 -13.40 10.38
CA GLY A 111 -8.71 -12.46 9.34
C GLY A 111 -7.84 -11.22 9.24
N MET A 112 -6.79 -11.10 10.02
CA MET A 112 -5.94 -9.90 10.02
C MET A 112 -4.89 -9.97 8.93
N ALA A 113 -5.32 -9.77 7.69
CA ALA A 113 -4.46 -9.68 6.53
C ALA A 113 -5.06 -8.71 5.50
N PHE A 114 -4.18 -8.03 4.78
CA PHE A 114 -4.56 -7.09 3.74
C PHE A 114 -3.50 -7.12 2.64
N ASN A 115 -3.93 -7.32 1.40
CA ASN A 115 -3.01 -7.47 0.27
C ASN A 115 -3.02 -6.23 -0.62
N VAL A 116 -1.83 -5.77 -0.99
CA VAL A 116 -1.67 -4.72 -2.00
C VAL A 116 -0.74 -5.23 -3.09
N THR A 117 -0.76 -4.56 -4.23
CA THR A 117 0.16 -4.84 -5.33
C THR A 117 1.05 -3.63 -5.52
N ALA A 118 2.36 -3.85 -5.51
CA ALA A 118 3.35 -2.83 -5.84
C ALA A 118 3.67 -2.91 -7.33
N LYS A 119 3.71 -1.75 -7.98
CA LYS A 119 3.95 -1.70 -9.43
C LYS A 119 5.09 -0.77 -9.78
#